data_3f7e77df06949559461f2731fe5a2c67
#
_entry.id   3f7e77df06949559461f2731fe5a2c67
#
_cell.length_a   1.000
_cell.length_b   1.000
_cell.length_c   1.000
_cell.angle_alpha   90.00
_cell.angle_beta   90.00
_cell.angle_gamma   90.00
#
_symmetry.space_group_name_H-M   'P 1'
#
loop_
_entity.id
_entity.type
_entity.pdbx_description
1 polymer ?
#
loop_
_entity_poly.entity_id
_entity_poly.type
_entity_poly.pdbx_seq_one_letter_code
_entity_poly.pdbx_strand_id
1 'polypeptide(L)'
;MTYALSLATYATLADVRMELGVNDPIATDDDPVAIKALRDATARIDLELPGKTFFPRVQTRYFHSFADTDGLNLRLHEPLAELTSVTNGDGTALAGSDYTLIPRSGAPYTAVRLQANGATAWQAATDGDPVDALSVAGVWHSTRPFSGMWYTTGETITLASPTTASFTPSNVDGEDAFRRTPRLSEGMLLKATTNGTTEYMEIARIESGVVYLQRGARGTTAVAHTSATLSAWAVDAVIAKACVRLASYYYKRAGHFASVTFNPNTNMGERLPKDLPEDVVSTLDKFKGANSPTFRILDV
;
A
#
# COMPACT_ATOMS: atom_id res chain seq x y z
N MET A 1 3.45 -19.59 -6.45
CA MET A 1 2.95 -18.23 -6.72
C MET A 1 4.15 -17.33 -6.92
N THR A 2 4.31 -16.79 -8.12
CA THR A 2 5.34 -15.78 -8.41
C THR A 2 4.80 -14.43 -7.93
N TYR A 3 5.29 -13.93 -6.81
CA TYR A 3 4.97 -12.57 -6.39
C TYR A 3 5.66 -11.62 -7.38
N ALA A 4 4.89 -10.96 -8.23
CA ALA A 4 5.40 -9.83 -8.98
C ALA A 4 5.90 -8.78 -7.99
N LEU A 5 7.13 -8.31 -8.16
CA LEU A 5 7.66 -7.22 -7.34
C LEU A 5 6.73 -6.01 -7.53
N SER A 6 6.25 -5.45 -6.42
CA SER A 6 5.49 -4.21 -6.46
C SER A 6 6.35 -3.08 -7.00
N LEU A 7 5.79 -2.33 -7.94
CA LEU A 7 6.43 -1.16 -8.54
C LEU A 7 5.96 0.14 -7.89
N ALA A 8 4.77 0.15 -7.25
CA ALA A 8 4.29 1.30 -6.52
C ALA A 8 5.14 1.55 -5.26
N THR A 9 5.42 2.81 -5.01
CA THR A 9 6.24 3.31 -3.91
C THR A 9 5.46 4.32 -3.07
N TYR A 10 5.82 4.47 -1.78
CA TYR A 10 5.11 5.39 -0.87
C TYR A 10 5.28 6.87 -1.21
N ALA A 11 6.20 7.19 -2.12
CA ALA A 11 6.34 8.51 -2.74
C ALA A 11 6.60 8.33 -4.23
N THR A 12 6.51 9.40 -5.01
CA THR A 12 6.73 9.37 -6.45
C THR A 12 8.14 9.82 -6.83
N LEU A 13 8.55 9.52 -8.05
CA LEU A 13 9.80 10.05 -8.61
C LEU A 13 9.80 11.59 -8.60
N ALA A 14 8.66 12.21 -8.90
CA ALA A 14 8.51 13.66 -8.86
C ALA A 14 8.74 14.23 -7.46
N ASP A 15 8.26 13.56 -6.41
CA ASP A 15 8.47 14.00 -5.02
C ASP A 15 9.97 13.97 -4.65
N VAL A 16 10.69 12.92 -5.07
CA VAL A 16 12.14 12.81 -4.80
C VAL A 16 12.93 13.85 -5.59
N ARG A 17 12.59 14.09 -6.87
CA ARG A 17 13.22 15.14 -7.66
C ARG A 17 13.05 16.52 -7.02
N MET A 18 11.84 16.81 -6.52
CA MET A 18 11.54 18.05 -5.80
C MET A 18 12.40 18.19 -4.52
N GLU A 19 12.51 17.15 -3.71
CA GLU A 19 13.33 17.13 -2.48
C GLU A 19 14.83 17.27 -2.79
N LEU A 20 15.28 16.76 -3.92
CA LEU A 20 16.68 16.89 -4.36
C LEU A 20 16.98 18.24 -5.02
N GLY A 21 15.97 19.06 -5.28
CA GLY A 21 16.09 20.34 -5.98
C GLY A 21 16.35 20.17 -7.49
N VAL A 22 16.06 19.02 -8.05
CA VAL A 22 16.18 18.75 -9.50
C VAL A 22 14.89 19.19 -10.17
N ASN A 23 14.85 20.44 -10.60
CA ASN A 23 13.66 21.03 -11.24
C ASN A 23 13.66 20.92 -12.77
N ASP A 24 14.73 20.37 -13.35
CA ASP A 24 14.81 20.18 -14.81
C ASP A 24 14.12 18.89 -15.24
N PRO A 25 12.99 18.95 -15.95
CA PRO A 25 12.29 17.76 -16.43
C PRO A 25 13.09 16.98 -17.48
N ILE A 26 14.13 17.57 -18.06
CA ILE A 26 14.96 16.97 -19.11
C ILE A 26 16.14 16.17 -18.50
N ALA A 27 16.54 16.48 -17.26
CA ALA A 27 17.62 15.77 -16.55
C ALA A 27 17.10 14.42 -16.03
N THR A 28 17.05 13.39 -16.89
CA THR A 28 16.49 12.06 -16.57
C THR A 28 17.56 10.99 -16.32
N ASP A 29 18.83 11.31 -16.49
CA ASP A 29 19.93 10.34 -16.41
C ASP A 29 20.02 9.66 -15.04
N ASP A 30 19.62 10.34 -13.98
CA ASP A 30 19.65 9.85 -12.61
C ASP A 30 18.31 9.21 -12.15
N ASP A 31 17.26 9.25 -12.97
CA ASP A 31 15.95 8.69 -12.62
C ASP A 31 16.00 7.21 -12.25
N PRO A 32 16.73 6.35 -12.95
CA PRO A 32 16.83 4.94 -12.55
C PRO A 32 17.39 4.75 -11.14
N VAL A 33 18.34 5.62 -10.73
CA VAL A 33 18.92 5.59 -9.37
C VAL A 33 17.90 6.07 -8.35
N ALA A 34 17.18 7.15 -8.66
CA ALA A 34 16.13 7.70 -7.79
C ALA A 34 14.95 6.70 -7.62
N ILE A 35 14.52 6.05 -8.69
CA ILE A 35 13.47 5.00 -8.64
C ILE A 35 13.93 3.81 -7.79
N LYS A 36 15.20 3.37 -7.96
CA LYS A 36 15.75 2.32 -7.11
C LYS A 36 15.75 2.75 -5.64
N ALA A 37 16.20 3.95 -5.34
CA ALA A 37 16.22 4.48 -3.98
C ALA A 37 14.80 4.56 -3.37
N LEU A 38 13.77 4.92 -4.15
CA LEU A 38 12.37 4.90 -3.75
C LEU A 38 11.87 3.49 -3.39
N ARG A 39 12.21 2.50 -4.21
CA ARG A 39 11.83 1.10 -3.95
C ARG A 39 12.50 0.57 -2.70
N ASP A 40 13.80 0.86 -2.53
CA ASP A 40 14.56 0.48 -1.34
C ASP A 40 13.99 1.17 -0.07
N ALA A 41 13.60 2.45 -0.17
CA ALA A 41 12.97 3.20 0.91
C ALA A 41 11.58 2.63 1.28
N THR A 42 10.76 2.30 0.29
CA THR A 42 9.45 1.67 0.51
C THR A 42 9.60 0.32 1.19
N ALA A 43 10.48 -0.53 0.69
CA ALA A 43 10.76 -1.84 1.28
C ALA A 43 11.29 -1.72 2.73
N ARG A 44 12.11 -0.71 3.00
CA ARG A 44 12.61 -0.46 4.36
C ARG A 44 11.49 -0.02 5.29
N ILE A 45 10.58 0.84 4.86
CA ILE A 45 9.42 1.25 5.67
C ILE A 45 8.53 0.04 5.98
N ASP A 46 8.28 -0.84 5.00
CA ASP A 46 7.51 -2.07 5.21
C ASP A 46 8.18 -2.99 6.23
N LEU A 47 9.50 -3.10 6.20
CA LEU A 47 10.27 -3.88 7.17
C LEU A 47 10.21 -3.30 8.60
N GLU A 48 10.24 -1.97 8.73
CA GLU A 48 10.16 -1.29 10.04
C GLU A 48 8.76 -1.30 10.64
N LEU A 49 7.73 -1.48 9.81
CA LEU A 49 6.32 -1.46 10.21
C LEU A 49 5.60 -2.77 9.85
N PRO A 50 6.07 -3.92 10.39
CA PRO A 50 5.48 -5.21 10.08
C PRO A 50 3.99 -5.23 10.45
N GLY A 51 3.16 -5.86 9.60
CA GLY A 51 1.71 -5.92 9.78
C GLY A 51 0.97 -4.63 9.47
N LYS A 52 1.62 -3.60 8.92
CA LYS A 52 0.97 -2.38 8.42
C LYS A 52 1.06 -2.31 6.91
N THR A 53 -0.07 -2.03 6.28
CA THR A 53 -0.19 -1.92 4.83
C THR A 53 -0.69 -0.52 4.47
N PHE A 54 0.13 0.27 3.78
CA PHE A 54 -0.23 1.64 3.39
C PHE A 54 -0.78 1.73 1.95
N PHE A 55 -0.75 0.63 1.22
CA PHE A 55 -1.45 0.46 -0.04
C PHE A 55 -2.64 -0.47 0.13
N PRO A 56 -3.75 -0.23 -0.58
CA PRO A 56 -4.88 -1.15 -0.59
C PRO A 56 -4.46 -2.48 -1.23
N ARG A 57 -4.88 -3.59 -0.62
CA ARG A 57 -4.61 -4.94 -1.11
C ARG A 57 -5.90 -5.76 -1.05
N VAL A 58 -6.35 -6.25 -2.19
CA VAL A 58 -7.48 -7.18 -2.27
C VAL A 58 -6.97 -8.57 -1.95
N GLN A 59 -7.47 -9.17 -0.89
CA GLN A 59 -7.00 -10.45 -0.41
C GLN A 59 -8.06 -11.17 0.43
N THR A 60 -8.09 -12.50 0.34
CA THR A 60 -8.73 -13.35 1.34
C THR A 60 -7.71 -13.73 2.39
N ARG A 61 -8.06 -13.58 3.66
CA ARG A 61 -7.25 -13.99 4.81
C ARG A 61 -7.95 -15.05 5.60
N TYR A 62 -7.17 -15.93 6.17
CA TYR A 62 -7.65 -17.06 6.93
C TYR A 62 -7.32 -16.87 8.42
N PHE A 63 -8.21 -17.36 9.27
CA PHE A 63 -8.15 -17.17 10.70
C PHE A 63 -8.45 -18.47 11.42
N HIS A 64 -7.85 -18.64 12.59
CA HIS A 64 -8.09 -19.77 13.47
C HIS A 64 -9.39 -19.54 14.26
N SER A 65 -10.32 -20.51 14.18
CA SER A 65 -11.68 -20.34 14.76
C SER A 65 -11.73 -20.23 16.27
N PHE A 66 -10.66 -20.62 16.99
CA PHE A 66 -10.59 -20.48 18.47
C PHE A 66 -9.54 -19.47 18.92
N ALA A 67 -8.35 -19.43 18.29
CA ALA A 67 -7.28 -18.55 18.71
C ALA A 67 -7.53 -17.07 18.32
N ASP A 68 -8.18 -16.86 17.17
CA ASP A 68 -8.45 -15.50 16.67
C ASP A 68 -9.84 -14.99 17.07
N THR A 69 -10.66 -15.83 17.71
CA THR A 69 -11.99 -15.46 18.19
C THR A 69 -12.01 -15.26 19.71
N ASP A 70 -12.90 -14.37 20.16
CA ASP A 70 -13.18 -14.11 21.55
C ASP A 70 -14.71 -13.99 21.69
N GLY A 71 -15.36 -15.09 21.98
CA GLY A 71 -16.81 -15.19 21.99
C GLY A 71 -17.41 -14.84 20.63
N LEU A 72 -18.05 -13.68 20.52
CA LEU A 72 -18.65 -13.22 19.29
C LEU A 72 -17.67 -12.49 18.34
N ASN A 73 -16.49 -12.12 18.79
CA ASN A 73 -15.57 -11.30 18.01
C ASN A 73 -14.53 -12.18 17.31
N LEU A 74 -14.36 -11.97 16.00
CA LEU A 74 -13.20 -12.40 15.22
C LEU A 74 -12.23 -11.22 15.14
N ARG A 75 -11.02 -11.36 15.66
CA ARG A 75 -9.97 -10.35 15.63
C ARG A 75 -9.24 -10.41 14.30
N LEU A 76 -9.11 -9.25 13.66
CA LEU A 76 -8.36 -9.15 12.40
C LEU A 76 -6.91 -8.77 12.71
N HIS A 77 -5.95 -9.56 12.21
CA HIS A 77 -4.51 -9.32 12.43
C HIS A 77 -4.02 -8.04 11.75
N GLU A 78 -4.67 -7.65 10.67
CA GLU A 78 -4.43 -6.40 9.96
C GLU A 78 -5.76 -5.66 9.76
N PRO A 79 -5.71 -4.32 9.65
CA PRO A 79 -6.91 -3.53 9.43
C PRO A 79 -7.57 -3.83 8.08
N LEU A 80 -8.90 -3.99 8.09
CA LEU A 80 -9.74 -4.20 6.92
C LEU A 80 -10.41 -2.87 6.53
N ALA A 81 -10.22 -2.43 5.30
CA ALA A 81 -10.82 -1.20 4.79
C ALA A 81 -12.21 -1.41 4.20
N GLU A 82 -12.37 -2.46 3.41
CA GLU A 82 -13.65 -2.85 2.79
C GLU A 82 -13.83 -4.35 2.94
N LEU A 83 -15.02 -4.78 3.37
CA LEU A 83 -15.37 -6.17 3.46
C LEU A 83 -16.10 -6.62 2.19
N THR A 84 -15.64 -7.74 1.61
CA THR A 84 -16.35 -8.42 0.52
C THR A 84 -17.18 -9.57 1.04
N SER A 85 -16.61 -10.45 1.85
CA SER A 85 -17.33 -11.59 2.43
C SER A 85 -16.63 -12.10 3.69
N VAL A 86 -17.43 -12.74 4.55
CA VAL A 86 -16.96 -13.53 5.68
C VAL A 86 -17.50 -14.95 5.49
N THR A 87 -16.63 -15.95 5.58
CA THR A 87 -17.02 -17.35 5.50
C THR A 87 -16.67 -18.04 6.83
N ASN A 88 -17.64 -18.74 7.39
CA ASN A 88 -17.47 -19.51 8.62
C ASN A 88 -16.78 -20.87 8.35
N GLY A 89 -16.38 -21.55 9.40
CA GLY A 89 -15.61 -22.80 9.31
C GLY A 89 -16.37 -23.96 8.62
N ASP A 90 -17.68 -23.95 8.65
CA ASP A 90 -18.53 -24.89 7.91
C ASP A 90 -18.62 -24.56 6.40
N GLY A 91 -17.91 -23.54 5.92
CA GLY A 91 -17.96 -23.08 4.53
C GLY A 91 -19.14 -22.14 4.23
N THR A 92 -19.98 -21.82 5.22
CA THR A 92 -21.14 -20.95 5.03
C THR A 92 -20.70 -19.48 4.97
N ALA A 93 -21.08 -18.78 3.91
CA ALA A 93 -20.91 -17.33 3.83
C ALA A 93 -21.93 -16.65 4.76
N LEU A 94 -21.46 -15.77 5.63
CA LEU A 94 -22.30 -15.02 6.56
C LEU A 94 -23.04 -13.90 5.84
N ALA A 95 -24.33 -13.74 6.12
CA ALA A 95 -25.10 -12.60 5.65
C ALA A 95 -24.70 -11.32 6.40
N GLY A 96 -24.84 -10.15 5.78
CA GLY A 96 -24.51 -8.87 6.41
C GLY A 96 -25.33 -8.56 7.68
N SER A 97 -26.47 -9.25 7.88
CA SER A 97 -27.27 -9.19 9.09
C SER A 97 -26.68 -9.99 10.27
N ASP A 98 -25.77 -10.93 10.00
CA ASP A 98 -25.26 -11.87 11.01
C ASP A 98 -24.08 -11.29 11.80
N TYR A 99 -23.49 -10.19 11.34
CA TYR A 99 -22.31 -9.57 11.94
C TYR A 99 -22.35 -8.05 11.91
N THR A 100 -21.42 -7.45 12.63
CA THR A 100 -21.11 -6.01 12.63
C THR A 100 -19.61 -5.83 12.56
N LEU A 101 -19.15 -4.86 11.76
CA LEU A 101 -17.74 -4.47 11.69
C LEU A 101 -17.38 -3.53 12.85
N ILE A 102 -16.21 -3.71 13.43
CA ILE A 102 -15.69 -2.93 14.54
C ILE A 102 -14.40 -2.23 14.11
N PRO A 103 -14.25 -0.91 14.35
CA PRO A 103 -15.20 0.01 14.98
C PRO A 103 -16.41 0.35 14.08
N ARG A 104 -17.56 0.60 14.68
CA ARG A 104 -18.77 1.03 13.94
C ARG A 104 -18.67 2.41 13.32
N SER A 105 -17.66 3.20 13.74
CA SER A 105 -17.40 4.55 13.21
C SER A 105 -16.83 4.56 11.79
N GLY A 106 -16.55 3.40 11.21
CA GLY A 106 -16.01 3.25 9.86
C GLY A 106 -14.64 2.58 9.82
N ALA A 107 -14.19 2.32 8.60
CA ALA A 107 -12.91 1.69 8.32
C ALA A 107 -11.70 2.55 8.80
N PRO A 108 -10.56 1.92 9.05
CA PRO A 108 -10.29 0.50 8.93
C PRO A 108 -10.87 -0.29 10.12
N TYR A 109 -11.40 -1.47 9.82
CA TYR A 109 -11.99 -2.37 10.82
C TYR A 109 -10.92 -3.29 11.40
N THR A 110 -11.05 -3.60 12.69
CA THR A 110 -10.11 -4.43 13.45
C THR A 110 -10.73 -5.74 13.94
N ALA A 111 -12.04 -5.86 13.82
CA ALA A 111 -12.76 -7.08 14.18
C ALA A 111 -14.08 -7.20 13.39
N VAL A 112 -14.53 -8.45 13.23
CA VAL A 112 -15.89 -8.81 12.83
C VAL A 112 -16.60 -9.40 14.03
N ARG A 113 -17.74 -8.85 14.41
CA ARG A 113 -18.50 -9.29 15.58
C ARG A 113 -19.82 -9.89 15.15
N LEU A 114 -20.09 -11.14 15.51
CA LEU A 114 -21.39 -11.78 15.31
C LEU A 114 -22.49 -11.07 16.12
N GLN A 115 -23.71 -11.10 15.62
CA GLN A 115 -24.86 -10.56 16.32
C GLN A 115 -25.18 -11.42 17.56
N ALA A 116 -25.35 -10.76 18.71
CA ALA A 116 -25.59 -11.46 19.97
C ALA A 116 -26.91 -12.24 20.02
N ASN A 117 -27.91 -11.81 19.22
CA ASN A 117 -29.23 -12.44 19.13
C ASN A 117 -29.33 -13.43 17.95
N GLY A 118 -28.22 -13.63 17.20
CA GLY A 118 -28.18 -14.57 16.08
C GLY A 118 -27.95 -16.00 16.56
N ALA A 119 -28.36 -16.94 15.73
CA ALA A 119 -28.07 -18.37 15.94
C ALA A 119 -26.65 -18.76 15.49
N THR A 120 -25.88 -17.81 14.91
CA THR A 120 -24.56 -18.05 14.31
C THR A 120 -23.47 -17.97 15.37
N ALA A 121 -22.59 -18.97 15.36
CA ALA A 121 -21.38 -19.01 16.17
C ALA A 121 -20.16 -19.25 15.25
N TRP A 122 -18.97 -18.82 15.68
CA TRP A 122 -17.74 -19.19 15.00
C TRP A 122 -17.51 -20.70 15.13
N GLN A 123 -17.15 -21.34 14.01
CA GLN A 123 -17.02 -22.79 13.92
C GLN A 123 -15.65 -23.19 13.38
N ALA A 124 -15.19 -24.38 13.75
CA ALA A 124 -14.07 -25.03 13.08
C ALA A 124 -14.51 -25.49 11.68
N ALA A 125 -13.57 -25.91 10.87
CA ALA A 125 -13.86 -26.56 9.59
C ALA A 125 -14.71 -27.82 9.79
N THR A 126 -15.35 -28.32 8.72
CA THR A 126 -16.26 -29.47 8.79
C THR A 126 -15.59 -30.77 9.23
N ASP A 127 -14.26 -30.88 9.08
CA ASP A 127 -13.42 -31.98 9.58
C ASP A 127 -12.99 -31.79 11.05
N GLY A 128 -13.39 -30.67 11.68
CA GLY A 128 -13.07 -30.30 13.06
C GLY A 128 -11.75 -29.53 13.21
N ASP A 129 -11.02 -29.25 12.11
CA ASP A 129 -9.79 -28.46 12.18
C ASP A 129 -10.13 -26.96 12.42
N PRO A 130 -9.58 -26.34 13.48
CA PRO A 130 -9.80 -24.92 13.73
C PRO A 130 -8.82 -24.03 12.96
N VAL A 131 -7.75 -24.57 12.38
CA VAL A 131 -6.71 -23.81 11.68
C VAL A 131 -7.24 -23.35 10.33
N ASP A 132 -7.07 -22.05 10.04
CA ASP A 132 -7.52 -21.44 8.77
C ASP A 132 -9.00 -21.70 8.42
N ALA A 133 -9.82 -22.03 9.43
CA ALA A 133 -11.22 -22.40 9.25
C ALA A 133 -12.09 -21.21 8.81
N LEU A 134 -11.81 -20.02 9.34
CA LEU A 134 -12.55 -18.81 9.01
C LEU A 134 -11.85 -18.04 7.91
N SER A 135 -12.61 -17.43 6.98
CA SER A 135 -12.01 -16.58 5.97
C SER A 135 -12.73 -15.23 5.85
N VAL A 136 -11.93 -14.18 5.61
CA VAL A 136 -12.41 -12.82 5.38
C VAL A 136 -11.79 -12.31 4.08
N ALA A 137 -12.63 -12.07 3.08
CA ALA A 137 -12.23 -11.46 1.83
C ALA A 137 -12.54 -9.96 1.85
N GLY A 138 -11.62 -9.16 1.34
CA GLY A 138 -11.81 -7.72 1.33
C GLY A 138 -10.58 -6.93 0.90
N VAL A 139 -10.65 -5.62 1.10
CA VAL A 139 -9.55 -4.70 0.88
C VAL A 139 -8.89 -4.40 2.22
N TRP A 140 -7.62 -4.73 2.34
CA TRP A 140 -6.84 -4.55 3.56
C TRP A 140 -5.98 -3.30 3.46
N HIS A 141 -6.06 -2.44 4.49
CA HIS A 141 -5.34 -1.16 4.51
C HIS A 141 -5.35 -0.53 5.90
N SER A 142 -4.21 0.04 6.32
CA SER A 142 -4.01 0.55 7.69
C SER A 142 -4.37 2.03 7.89
N THR A 143 -4.53 2.82 6.83
CA THR A 143 -4.67 4.28 6.93
C THR A 143 -6.14 4.73 6.96
N ARG A 144 -6.43 5.85 7.64
CA ARG A 144 -7.74 6.51 7.69
C ARG A 144 -7.63 7.94 7.11
N PRO A 145 -8.66 8.45 6.43
CA PRO A 145 -9.86 7.74 5.94
C PRO A 145 -9.58 7.02 4.62
N PHE A 146 -10.07 5.77 4.49
CA PHE A 146 -9.85 4.98 3.27
C PHE A 146 -10.45 5.62 2.01
N SER A 147 -11.67 6.10 2.08
CA SER A 147 -12.37 6.69 0.92
C SER A 147 -11.71 7.96 0.39
N GLY A 148 -11.03 8.72 1.25
CA GLY A 148 -10.34 9.96 0.87
C GLY A 148 -8.96 9.75 0.27
N MET A 149 -8.46 8.51 0.22
CA MET A 149 -7.12 8.22 -0.32
C MET A 149 -7.11 8.03 -1.85
N TRP A 150 -8.26 7.80 -2.48
CA TRP A 150 -8.38 7.77 -3.93
C TRP A 150 -8.80 9.15 -4.46
N TYR A 151 -8.02 9.71 -5.36
CA TYR A 151 -8.32 10.97 -6.02
C TYR A 151 -8.29 10.81 -7.54
N THR A 152 -9.13 11.59 -8.24
CA THR A 152 -9.14 11.55 -9.71
C THR A 152 -7.87 12.18 -10.28
N THR A 153 -7.27 11.54 -11.25
CA THR A 153 -6.16 12.10 -12.01
C THR A 153 -6.62 13.09 -13.08
N GLY A 154 -7.92 13.12 -13.38
CA GLY A 154 -8.46 13.87 -14.53
C GLY A 154 -8.29 13.13 -15.86
N GLU A 155 -7.69 11.94 -15.87
CA GLU A 155 -7.52 11.10 -17.05
C GLU A 155 -8.58 10.01 -17.12
N THR A 156 -8.84 9.55 -18.34
CA THR A 156 -9.56 8.31 -18.61
C THR A 156 -8.65 7.31 -19.28
N ILE A 157 -8.92 6.03 -19.03
CA ILE A 157 -8.13 4.95 -19.58
C ILE A 157 -8.99 4.03 -20.45
N THR A 158 -8.45 3.66 -21.62
CA THR A 158 -9.01 2.63 -22.49
C THR A 158 -7.94 1.57 -22.73
N LEU A 159 -8.23 0.35 -22.30
CA LEU A 159 -7.35 -0.81 -22.44
C LEU A 159 -8.17 -1.93 -23.08
N ALA A 160 -7.88 -2.23 -24.32
CA ALA A 160 -8.70 -3.11 -25.15
C ALA A 160 -8.76 -4.56 -24.63
N SER A 161 -7.78 -4.98 -23.84
CA SER A 161 -7.69 -6.34 -23.30
C SER A 161 -6.97 -6.37 -21.95
N PRO A 162 -7.10 -7.46 -21.17
CA PRO A 162 -6.32 -7.65 -19.94
C PRO A 162 -4.80 -7.62 -20.15
N THR A 163 -4.33 -7.91 -21.35
CA THR A 163 -2.89 -7.94 -21.69
C THR A 163 -2.35 -6.61 -22.17
N THR A 164 -3.23 -5.62 -22.49
CA THR A 164 -2.79 -4.28 -22.88
C THR A 164 -2.20 -3.58 -21.66
N ALA A 165 -0.89 -3.33 -21.69
CA ALA A 165 -0.13 -2.82 -20.54
C ALA A 165 0.40 -1.39 -20.74
N SER A 166 -0.17 -0.63 -21.68
CA SER A 166 0.21 0.77 -21.88
C SER A 166 -0.96 1.60 -22.39
N PHE A 167 -0.91 2.89 -22.12
CA PHE A 167 -1.83 3.88 -22.67
C PHE A 167 -1.14 5.24 -22.82
N THR A 168 -1.70 6.09 -23.67
CA THR A 168 -1.25 7.46 -23.83
C THR A 168 -2.27 8.38 -23.17
N PRO A 169 -1.96 9.01 -22.04
CA PRO A 169 -2.84 9.98 -21.41
C PRO A 169 -2.93 11.27 -22.22
N SER A 170 -3.95 12.09 -21.96
CA SER A 170 -4.09 13.38 -22.61
C SER A 170 -2.97 14.35 -22.21
N ASN A 171 -2.52 14.27 -20.97
CA ASN A 171 -1.42 15.08 -20.45
C ASN A 171 -0.77 14.43 -19.22
N VAL A 172 0.43 13.86 -19.39
CA VAL A 172 1.24 13.29 -18.30
C VAL A 172 1.67 14.37 -17.30
N ASP A 173 2.13 15.53 -17.82
CA ASP A 173 2.76 16.60 -17.03
C ASP A 173 1.74 17.62 -16.48
N GLY A 174 0.45 17.39 -16.70
CA GLY A 174 -0.60 18.25 -16.21
C GLY A 174 -0.73 18.25 -14.68
N GLU A 175 -1.63 19.07 -14.17
CA GLU A 175 -1.99 19.08 -12.75
C GLU A 175 -3.01 17.98 -12.43
N ASP A 176 -2.86 17.34 -11.29
CA ASP A 176 -3.89 16.47 -10.71
C ASP A 176 -5.00 17.28 -9.98
N ALA A 177 -5.96 16.60 -9.36
CA ALA A 177 -7.04 17.25 -8.61
C ALA A 177 -6.55 18.08 -7.41
N PHE A 178 -5.32 17.88 -6.96
CA PHE A 178 -4.68 18.65 -5.87
C PHE A 178 -3.64 19.66 -6.37
N ARG A 179 -3.64 19.95 -7.66
CA ARG A 179 -2.67 20.82 -8.34
C ARG A 179 -1.22 20.37 -8.24
N ARG A 180 -0.98 19.07 -8.08
CA ARG A 180 0.36 18.51 -8.12
C ARG A 180 0.74 18.21 -9.56
N THR A 181 1.98 18.50 -9.90
CA THR A 181 2.61 18.19 -11.20
C THR A 181 3.82 17.30 -10.98
N PRO A 182 4.07 16.31 -11.83
CA PRO A 182 3.24 15.83 -12.94
C PRO A 182 2.00 15.06 -12.45
N ARG A 183 0.95 15.03 -13.25
CA ARG A 183 -0.30 14.30 -12.98
C ARG A 183 -0.10 12.80 -12.80
N LEU A 184 0.79 12.23 -13.61
CA LEU A 184 1.18 10.83 -13.55
C LEU A 184 2.69 10.74 -13.37
N SER A 185 3.14 9.90 -12.45
CA SER A 185 4.55 9.68 -12.14
C SER A 185 4.82 8.22 -11.82
N GLU A 186 6.03 7.77 -12.08
CA GLU A 186 6.48 6.43 -11.68
C GLU A 186 6.37 6.27 -10.16
N GLY A 187 5.98 5.05 -9.76
CA GLY A 187 5.71 4.73 -8.36
C GLY A 187 4.24 4.91 -7.92
N MET A 188 3.38 5.51 -8.75
CA MET A 188 1.96 5.64 -8.42
C MET A 188 1.21 4.32 -8.53
N LEU A 189 0.27 4.12 -7.60
CA LEU A 189 -0.77 3.10 -7.69
C LEU A 189 -2.04 3.75 -8.25
N LEU A 190 -2.57 3.17 -9.31
CA LEU A 190 -3.75 3.62 -10.04
C LEU A 190 -4.93 2.66 -9.84
N LYS A 191 -6.14 3.20 -9.98
CA LYS A 191 -7.40 2.45 -9.95
C LYS A 191 -8.26 2.85 -11.14
N ALA A 192 -8.82 1.84 -11.82
CA ALA A 192 -9.90 2.01 -12.78
C ALA A 192 -11.03 1.02 -12.46
N THR A 193 -12.27 1.42 -12.73
CA THR A 193 -13.45 0.58 -12.52
C THR A 193 -14.29 0.57 -13.79
N THR A 194 -14.61 -0.63 -14.26
CA THR A 194 -15.47 -0.84 -15.44
C THR A 194 -16.48 -1.93 -15.11
N ASN A 195 -17.77 -1.66 -15.35
CA ASN A 195 -18.86 -2.61 -15.09
C ASN A 195 -18.84 -3.21 -13.67
N GLY A 196 -18.51 -2.41 -12.66
CA GLY A 196 -18.44 -2.86 -11.26
C GLY A 196 -17.14 -3.61 -10.89
N THR A 197 -16.29 -3.92 -11.87
CA THR A 197 -15.00 -4.56 -11.59
C THR A 197 -13.91 -3.51 -11.43
N THR A 198 -13.25 -3.53 -10.28
CA THR A 198 -12.14 -2.63 -9.96
C THR A 198 -10.81 -3.33 -10.21
N GLU A 199 -9.93 -2.65 -10.93
CA GLU A 199 -8.54 -3.06 -11.12
C GLU A 199 -7.59 -2.04 -10.52
N TYR A 200 -6.54 -2.53 -9.86
CA TYR A 200 -5.38 -1.76 -9.46
C TYR A 200 -4.25 -1.98 -10.44
N MET A 201 -3.54 -0.91 -10.76
CA MET A 201 -2.43 -0.89 -11.70
C MET A 201 -1.29 -0.07 -11.12
N GLU A 202 -0.05 -0.49 -11.33
CA GLU A 202 1.13 0.26 -10.91
C GLU A 202 1.84 0.85 -12.12
N ILE A 203 2.25 2.12 -12.05
CA ILE A 203 3.03 2.74 -13.13
C ILE A 203 4.43 2.15 -13.10
N ALA A 204 4.78 1.41 -14.14
CA ALA A 204 6.08 0.76 -14.29
C ALA A 204 7.14 1.74 -14.78
N ARG A 205 6.79 2.54 -15.78
CA ARG A 205 7.62 3.59 -16.38
C ARG A 205 6.76 4.53 -17.21
N ILE A 206 7.30 5.71 -17.46
CA ILE A 206 6.76 6.68 -18.41
C ILE A 206 7.86 7.01 -19.41
N GLU A 207 7.55 6.85 -20.70
CA GLU A 207 8.51 7.07 -21.76
C GLU A 207 7.84 7.72 -22.97
N SER A 208 8.35 8.86 -23.40
CA SER A 208 7.81 9.63 -24.54
C SER A 208 6.30 9.88 -24.46
N GLY A 209 5.79 10.17 -23.24
CA GLY A 209 4.37 10.43 -22.98
C GLY A 209 3.50 9.17 -22.94
N VAL A 210 4.06 7.98 -23.09
CA VAL A 210 3.36 6.70 -22.92
C VAL A 210 3.58 6.16 -21.51
N VAL A 211 2.48 5.81 -20.85
CA VAL A 211 2.50 5.20 -19.51
C VAL A 211 2.42 3.69 -19.66
N TYR A 212 3.40 2.99 -19.11
CA TYR A 212 3.48 1.53 -19.04
C TYR A 212 3.05 1.06 -17.67
N LEU A 213 2.19 0.04 -17.60
CA LEU A 213 1.50 -0.40 -16.42
C LEU A 213 1.84 -1.86 -16.08
N GLN A 214 2.01 -2.12 -14.79
CA GLN A 214 1.81 -3.46 -14.24
C GLN A 214 0.33 -3.63 -13.93
N ARG A 215 -0.34 -4.52 -14.66
CA ARG A 215 -1.79 -4.78 -14.58
C ARG A 215 -2.12 -5.80 -13.47
N GLY A 216 -3.37 -5.73 -12.97
CA GLY A 216 -3.84 -6.68 -11.97
C GLY A 216 -3.04 -6.62 -10.67
N ALA A 217 -2.57 -5.44 -10.28
CA ALA A 217 -1.76 -5.26 -9.08
C ALA A 217 -2.57 -5.47 -7.79
N ARG A 218 -1.86 -5.71 -6.69
CA ARG A 218 -2.42 -5.75 -5.33
C ARG A 218 -3.60 -6.72 -5.15
N GLY A 219 -3.60 -7.83 -5.87
CA GLY A 219 -4.63 -8.87 -5.74
C GLY A 219 -5.88 -8.64 -6.58
N THR A 220 -5.91 -7.61 -7.42
CA THR A 220 -6.96 -7.44 -8.42
C THR A 220 -6.66 -8.24 -9.69
N THR A 221 -7.67 -8.42 -10.52
CA THR A 221 -7.52 -9.09 -11.83
C THR A 221 -7.53 -8.05 -12.95
N ALA A 222 -6.64 -8.19 -13.92
CA ALA A 222 -6.62 -7.35 -15.10
C ALA A 222 -7.87 -7.56 -15.95
N VAL A 223 -8.53 -6.46 -16.33
CA VAL A 223 -9.75 -6.48 -17.17
C VAL A 223 -9.63 -5.44 -18.29
N ALA A 224 -10.42 -5.58 -19.34
CA ALA A 224 -10.53 -4.52 -20.35
C ALA A 224 -11.23 -3.29 -19.77
N HIS A 225 -10.76 -2.10 -20.11
CA HIS A 225 -11.34 -0.82 -19.71
C HIS A 225 -11.75 -0.03 -20.95
N THR A 226 -12.92 0.60 -20.90
CA THR A 226 -13.41 1.51 -21.93
C THR A 226 -13.75 2.83 -21.30
N SER A 227 -12.97 3.87 -21.59
CA SER A 227 -13.13 5.24 -21.06
C SER A 227 -13.36 5.28 -19.54
N ALA A 228 -12.67 4.39 -18.80
CA ALA A 228 -12.78 4.34 -17.34
C ALA A 228 -12.05 5.52 -16.70
N THR A 229 -12.67 6.16 -15.70
CA THR A 229 -12.00 7.21 -14.92
C THR A 229 -10.80 6.63 -14.18
N LEU A 230 -9.66 7.27 -14.30
CA LEU A 230 -8.43 6.89 -13.65
C LEU A 230 -8.28 7.67 -12.34
N SER A 231 -8.17 6.94 -11.25
CA SER A 231 -7.87 7.49 -9.93
C SER A 231 -6.48 7.03 -9.48
N ALA A 232 -5.78 7.88 -8.72
CA ALA A 232 -4.51 7.54 -8.09
C ALA A 232 -4.67 7.43 -6.57
N TRP A 233 -3.83 6.62 -5.95
CA TRP A 233 -3.77 6.46 -4.51
C TRP A 233 -2.89 7.51 -3.86
N ALA A 234 -3.45 8.25 -2.91
CA ALA A 234 -2.67 9.14 -2.05
C ALA A 234 -2.18 8.36 -0.83
N VAL A 235 -0.90 8.11 -0.75
CA VAL A 235 -0.29 7.53 0.46
C VAL A 235 -0.42 8.52 1.62
N ASP A 236 -0.53 8.01 2.85
CA ASP A 236 -0.50 8.86 4.05
C ASP A 236 0.67 9.85 3.98
N ALA A 237 0.38 11.14 4.17
CA ALA A 237 1.36 12.21 3.94
C ALA A 237 2.62 12.08 4.82
N VAL A 238 2.47 11.50 6.02
CA VAL A 238 3.59 11.30 6.94
C VAL A 238 4.49 10.16 6.46
N ILE A 239 3.90 9.07 5.97
CA ILE A 239 4.62 7.94 5.37
C ILE A 239 5.26 8.36 4.04
N ALA A 240 4.55 9.10 3.19
CA ALA A 240 5.09 9.62 1.93
C ALA A 240 6.32 10.51 2.19
N LYS A 241 6.23 11.44 3.15
CA LYS A 241 7.36 12.28 3.54
C LYS A 241 8.53 11.48 4.08
N ALA A 242 8.30 10.48 4.92
CA ALA A 242 9.35 9.59 5.41
C ALA A 242 10.04 8.84 4.27
N CYS A 243 9.25 8.37 3.28
CA CYS A 243 9.76 7.70 2.08
C CYS A 243 10.63 8.64 1.23
N VAL A 244 10.18 9.87 0.96
CA VAL A 244 10.96 10.88 0.21
C VAL A 244 12.30 11.15 0.88
N ARG A 245 12.28 11.39 2.20
CA ARG A 245 13.49 11.64 2.98
C ARG A 245 14.48 10.49 2.93
N LEU A 246 13.96 9.27 3.09
CA LEU A 246 14.77 8.06 3.05
C LEU A 246 15.31 7.77 1.65
N ALA A 247 14.49 7.94 0.61
CA ALA A 247 14.91 7.78 -0.78
C ALA A 247 15.99 8.80 -1.16
N SER A 248 15.81 10.07 -0.78
CA SER A 248 16.81 11.12 -1.00
C SER A 248 18.12 10.83 -0.27
N TYR A 249 18.05 10.26 0.92
CA TYR A 249 19.23 9.80 1.67
C TYR A 249 19.96 8.67 0.93
N TYR A 250 19.24 7.65 0.45
CA TYR A 250 19.82 6.54 -0.30
C TYR A 250 20.40 7.00 -1.63
N TYR A 251 19.72 7.89 -2.35
CA TYR A 251 20.21 8.50 -3.59
C TYR A 251 21.54 9.23 -3.39
N LYS A 252 21.61 10.13 -2.40
CA LYS A 252 22.83 10.87 -2.08
C LYS A 252 23.98 9.94 -1.69
N ARG A 253 23.66 8.88 -0.94
CA ARG A 253 24.66 7.87 -0.54
C ARG A 253 25.19 7.09 -1.74
N ALA A 254 24.34 6.72 -2.70
CA ALA A 254 24.77 6.04 -3.92
C ALA A 254 25.77 6.89 -4.76
N GLY A 255 25.53 8.21 -4.85
CA GLY A 255 26.45 9.15 -5.51
C GLY A 255 27.78 9.34 -4.79
N HIS A 256 27.78 9.29 -3.46
CA HIS A 256 29.01 9.49 -2.67
C HIS A 256 29.94 8.27 -2.65
N PHE A 257 29.48 7.06 -2.87
CA PHE A 257 30.37 5.89 -2.98
C PHE A 257 31.33 5.97 -4.18
N ALA A 258 31.01 6.76 -5.20
CA ALA A 258 31.91 7.03 -6.34
C ALA A 258 32.99 8.09 -6.05
N SER A 259 32.87 8.84 -4.95
CA SER A 259 33.74 9.99 -4.64
C SER A 259 34.48 9.92 -3.32
N VAL A 260 34.50 8.79 -2.62
CA VAL A 260 35.37 8.63 -1.44
C VAL A 260 36.81 8.47 -1.91
N THR A 261 37.46 9.59 -2.18
CA THR A 261 38.93 9.68 -2.22
C THR A 261 39.39 9.48 -0.78
N PHE A 262 39.94 8.32 -0.50
CA PHE A 262 40.59 8.01 0.77
C PHE A 262 41.72 9.03 1.00
N ASN A 263 41.47 9.98 1.88
CA ASN A 263 42.54 10.89 2.31
C ASN A 263 43.20 10.27 3.57
N PRO A 264 44.41 9.66 3.42
CA PRO A 264 45.02 8.92 4.51
C PRO A 264 45.52 9.81 5.66
N ASN A 265 45.42 11.13 5.53
CA ASN A 265 45.95 12.08 6.51
C ASN A 265 44.91 12.67 7.49
N THR A 266 43.67 12.32 7.38
CA THR A 266 42.66 12.70 8.38
C THR A 266 42.22 11.47 9.15
N ASN A 267 42.71 11.35 10.39
CA ASN A 267 42.25 10.37 11.40
C ASN A 267 40.79 10.63 11.85
N MET A 268 39.98 11.29 11.05
CA MET A 268 38.54 11.31 11.20
C MET A 268 37.98 10.06 10.54
N GLY A 269 37.79 9.02 11.35
CA GLY A 269 36.89 7.94 10.97
C GLY A 269 35.55 8.56 10.68
N GLU A 270 35.23 8.76 9.40
CA GLU A 270 33.85 9.03 8.98
C GLU A 270 33.04 7.88 9.51
N ARG A 271 32.29 8.16 10.58
CA ARG A 271 31.29 7.23 11.05
C ARG A 271 30.35 7.03 9.86
N LEU A 272 30.31 5.80 9.34
CA LEU A 272 29.28 5.42 8.38
C LEU A 272 27.94 5.96 8.93
N PRO A 273 27.20 6.76 8.16
CA PRO A 273 25.95 7.32 8.62
C PRO A 273 25.08 6.18 9.15
N LYS A 274 24.37 6.43 10.25
CA LYS A 274 23.37 5.49 10.78
C LYS A 274 22.50 5.01 9.62
N ASP A 275 22.06 3.75 9.66
CA ASP A 275 21.27 3.13 8.58
C ASP A 275 20.01 3.90 8.20
N LEU A 276 19.48 4.72 9.10
CA LEU A 276 18.30 5.55 8.88
C LEU A 276 18.50 6.97 9.45
N PRO A 277 18.00 8.01 8.76
CA PRO A 277 17.92 9.37 9.31
C PRO A 277 17.06 9.40 10.59
N GLU A 278 17.48 10.18 11.59
CA GLU A 278 16.81 10.22 12.90
C GLU A 278 15.35 10.70 12.83
N ASP A 279 15.05 11.62 11.93
CA ASP A 279 13.71 12.14 11.70
C ASP A 279 12.79 11.07 11.10
N VAL A 280 13.32 10.21 10.23
CA VAL A 280 12.59 9.05 9.69
C VAL A 280 12.32 8.04 10.79
N VAL A 281 13.33 7.68 11.61
CA VAL A 281 13.17 6.76 12.74
C VAL A 281 12.09 7.25 13.69
N SER A 282 12.19 8.52 14.14
CA SER A 282 11.19 9.14 15.03
C SER A 282 9.77 9.13 14.45
N THR A 283 9.66 9.28 13.13
CA THR A 283 8.38 9.21 12.43
C THR A 283 7.81 7.79 12.43
N LEU A 284 8.62 6.80 12.06
CA LEU A 284 8.19 5.40 11.99
C LEU A 284 7.85 4.83 13.39
N ASP A 285 8.58 5.25 14.43
CA ASP A 285 8.29 4.82 15.81
C ASP A 285 6.91 5.27 16.30
N LYS A 286 6.43 6.43 15.86
CA LYS A 286 5.03 6.86 16.15
C LYS A 286 4.01 5.90 15.54
N PHE A 287 4.30 5.36 14.36
CA PHE A 287 3.44 4.35 13.75
C PHE A 287 3.56 2.98 14.41
N LYS A 288 4.73 2.60 14.94
CA LYS A 288 4.89 1.35 15.71
C LYS A 288 3.99 1.33 16.94
N GLY A 289 3.90 2.46 17.70
CA GLY A 289 3.12 2.57 18.93
C GLY A 289 1.59 2.69 18.72
N ALA A 290 1.15 3.27 17.60
CA ALA A 290 -0.24 3.70 17.45
C ALA A 290 -1.26 2.57 17.20
N ASN A 291 -0.83 1.35 16.88
CA ASN A 291 -1.72 0.22 16.54
C ASN A 291 -1.14 -1.17 16.86
N SER A 292 -0.14 -1.29 17.71
CA SER A 292 0.06 -2.57 18.37
C SER A 292 -1.17 -2.76 19.25
N PRO A 293 -1.97 -3.81 19.07
CA PRO A 293 -2.88 -4.23 20.10
C PRO A 293 -1.99 -4.64 21.28
N THR A 294 -1.70 -3.71 22.16
CA THR A 294 -1.12 -4.03 23.45
C THR A 294 -2.20 -4.84 24.16
N PHE A 295 -2.11 -6.15 24.04
CA PHE A 295 -2.80 -7.05 24.93
C PHE A 295 -2.29 -6.73 26.34
N ARG A 296 -2.98 -5.84 27.05
CA ARG A 296 -2.98 -5.93 28.50
C ARG A 296 -3.76 -7.20 28.81
N ILE A 297 -3.04 -8.27 29.07
CA ILE A 297 -3.55 -9.35 29.88
C ILE A 297 -3.91 -8.64 31.19
N LEU A 298 -5.21 -8.38 31.41
CA LEU A 298 -5.71 -8.09 32.74
C LEU A 298 -5.62 -9.44 33.47
N ASP A 299 -4.54 -9.60 34.22
CA ASP A 299 -4.49 -10.63 35.26
C ASP A 299 -5.70 -10.43 36.17
N VAL A 300 -6.60 -11.42 36.15
CA VAL A 300 -7.69 -11.57 37.13
C VAL A 300 -7.19 -12.48 38.21
#